data_81fb37d8f3d25081ccf417960eb670be
#
_entry.id   81fb37d8f3d25081ccf417960eb670be
#
_cell.length_a   1.000
_cell.length_b   1.000
_cell.length_c   1.000
_cell.angle_alpha   90.00
_cell.angle_beta   90.00
_cell.angle_gamma   90.00
#
_symmetry.space_group_name_H-M   'P 1'
#
loop_
_entity.id
_entity.type
_entity.pdbx_description
1 polymer ?
#
loop_
_entity_poly.entity_id
_entity_poly.type
_entity_poly.pdbx_seq_one_letter_code
_entity_poly.pdbx_strand_id
1 'polypeptide(L)'
;MANVSSSNGLEKRPKLRFPGFDEPYKQCRIGDIYAERSQRGASDMELLSVTMNDGVKPRSEIEGKDNSSEDKSNYKIVRKGDMVYNSMRMWQGANGISPCDGIVSPAYTVLMPKQEINNGYFAALFKSVTLINEFRKNSQGMTSDTWNLKYPQIETIKVQIPSVSEQDKVSELFSVLDERIATQAQLVESLKKYKRGVVDGLFSRKLNFSYPQTWTESEISELFMPISDKGHTDKTVLTIVQGEGTTPRDNVDRRIAYDKSTVSSYKRVLPNDFILHLRSFEGGLEIVNEEGVVSPAYTVLRAQNKIIPLFFYTFFRSYWFINNKLRISVEGIRDGKSINMNTFWHIKVPVPSIEEQRHISALISFIDKRIKVAENEHRRLLQIRTGLMQQLFM
;
A
#
# COMPACT_ATOMS: atom_id res chain seq x y z
N MET A 1 -11.75 -8.72 -26.73
CA MET A 1 -12.74 -7.63 -26.63
C MET A 1 -12.67 -6.75 -27.88
N ALA A 2 -13.81 -6.41 -28.47
CA ALA A 2 -13.86 -5.55 -29.65
C ALA A 2 -13.96 -4.08 -29.23
N ASN A 3 -13.27 -3.20 -29.94
CA ASN A 3 -13.35 -1.76 -29.71
C ASN A 3 -14.51 -1.21 -30.53
N VAL A 4 -15.56 -0.71 -29.87
CA VAL A 4 -16.75 -0.17 -30.55
C VAL A 4 -16.60 1.34 -30.62
N SER A 5 -16.23 1.86 -31.79
CA SER A 5 -16.25 3.31 -32.04
C SER A 5 -17.69 3.80 -32.12
N SER A 6 -18.04 4.80 -31.32
CA SER A 6 -19.35 5.47 -31.39
C SER A 6 -19.46 6.26 -32.70
N SER A 7 -20.24 5.76 -33.63
CA SER A 7 -20.77 6.54 -34.72
C SER A 7 -22.15 7.11 -34.31
N ASN A 8 -22.27 8.42 -34.35
CA ASN A 8 -23.50 9.20 -34.20
C ASN A 8 -24.19 9.22 -32.82
N GLY A 9 -23.81 10.11 -32.00
CA GLY A 9 -24.48 11.01 -31.06
C GLY A 9 -25.70 10.61 -30.22
N LEU A 10 -26.29 9.42 -30.34
CA LEU A 10 -27.59 9.09 -29.75
C LEU A 10 -27.64 7.85 -28.84
N GLU A 11 -26.68 6.96 -28.92
CA GLU A 11 -26.60 5.80 -28.03
C GLU A 11 -25.32 5.82 -27.18
N LYS A 12 -25.47 6.02 -25.87
CA LYS A 12 -24.37 5.87 -24.93
C LYS A 12 -24.01 4.40 -24.82
N ARG A 13 -22.85 4.01 -25.37
CA ARG A 13 -22.30 2.65 -25.31
C ARG A 13 -20.93 2.71 -24.62
N PRO A 14 -20.55 1.66 -23.87
CA PRO A 14 -19.19 1.57 -23.33
C PRO A 14 -18.18 1.50 -24.49
N LYS A 15 -16.95 1.97 -24.23
CA LYS A 15 -15.87 1.96 -25.22
C LYS A 15 -15.39 0.55 -25.56
N LEU A 16 -15.61 -0.40 -24.66
CA LEU A 16 -15.21 -1.78 -24.78
C LEU A 16 -16.38 -2.70 -24.39
N ARG A 17 -16.66 -3.72 -25.23
CA ARG A 17 -17.68 -4.76 -24.97
C ARG A 17 -17.13 -6.13 -25.28
N PHE A 18 -17.74 -7.16 -24.71
CA PHE A 18 -17.48 -8.53 -25.10
C PHE A 18 -18.04 -8.80 -26.53
N PRO A 19 -17.35 -9.62 -27.34
CA PRO A 19 -17.89 -10.04 -28.64
C PRO A 19 -19.26 -10.71 -28.49
N GLY A 20 -20.17 -10.43 -29.42
CA GLY A 20 -21.51 -11.02 -29.45
C GLY A 20 -22.58 -10.30 -28.64
N PHE A 21 -22.24 -9.14 -28.05
CA PHE A 21 -23.19 -8.27 -27.35
C PHE A 21 -23.31 -6.94 -28.09
N ASP A 22 -24.32 -6.83 -28.95
CA ASP A 22 -24.54 -5.64 -29.80
C ASP A 22 -25.81 -4.86 -29.41
N GLU A 23 -26.67 -5.41 -28.53
CA GLU A 23 -27.90 -4.76 -28.11
C GLU A 23 -27.60 -3.46 -27.33
N PRO A 24 -28.47 -2.43 -27.46
CA PRO A 24 -28.33 -1.21 -26.70
C PRO A 24 -28.54 -1.45 -25.20
N TYR A 25 -27.81 -0.70 -24.38
CA TYR A 25 -28.00 -0.74 -22.93
C TYR A 25 -29.37 -0.17 -22.55
N LYS A 26 -30.04 -0.82 -21.61
CA LYS A 26 -31.34 -0.36 -21.09
C LYS A 26 -31.09 0.74 -20.04
N GLN A 27 -31.75 1.87 -20.22
CA GLN A 27 -31.79 2.92 -19.21
C GLN A 27 -32.85 2.61 -18.16
N CYS A 28 -32.46 2.63 -16.87
CA CYS A 28 -33.37 2.46 -15.73
C CYS A 28 -32.87 3.29 -14.54
N ARG A 29 -33.63 3.34 -13.47
CA ARG A 29 -33.20 3.90 -12.18
C ARG A 29 -32.67 2.79 -11.28
N ILE A 30 -31.79 3.14 -10.34
CA ILE A 30 -31.32 2.17 -9.34
C ILE A 30 -32.52 1.61 -8.54
N GLY A 31 -33.55 2.42 -8.23
CA GLY A 31 -34.75 2.00 -7.58
C GLY A 31 -35.64 1.02 -8.39
N ASP A 32 -35.46 0.95 -9.72
CA ASP A 32 -36.12 -0.07 -10.54
C ASP A 32 -35.46 -1.46 -10.38
N ILE A 33 -34.17 -1.46 -10.00
CA ILE A 33 -33.36 -2.65 -9.87
C ILE A 33 -33.33 -3.17 -8.43
N TYR A 34 -33.25 -2.26 -7.47
CA TYR A 34 -33.10 -2.54 -6.05
C TYR A 34 -34.21 -1.96 -5.19
N ALA A 35 -34.53 -2.64 -4.09
CA ALA A 35 -35.29 -2.11 -2.98
C ALA A 35 -34.42 -2.04 -1.73
N GLU A 36 -34.71 -1.13 -0.81
CA GLU A 36 -34.03 -1.11 0.49
C GLU A 36 -34.56 -2.22 1.39
N ARG A 37 -33.66 -3.00 1.99
CA ARG A 37 -33.97 -3.87 3.13
C ARG A 37 -33.77 -3.07 4.41
N SER A 38 -34.86 -2.67 5.08
CA SER A 38 -34.82 -1.89 6.32
C SER A 38 -35.16 -2.71 7.58
N GLN A 39 -35.32 -4.03 7.43
CA GLN A 39 -35.61 -4.95 8.53
C GLN A 39 -34.52 -4.93 9.59
N ARG A 40 -34.90 -4.96 10.88
CA ARG A 40 -34.01 -4.87 12.05
C ARG A 40 -34.39 -5.93 13.09
N GLY A 41 -33.60 -6.03 14.19
CA GLY A 41 -33.97 -6.80 15.38
C GLY A 41 -33.38 -8.20 15.47
N ALA A 42 -32.28 -8.49 14.76
CA ALA A 42 -31.57 -9.77 14.83
C ALA A 42 -30.17 -9.58 15.48
N SER A 43 -30.14 -9.32 16.77
CA SER A 43 -28.91 -8.98 17.53
C SER A 43 -27.92 -10.15 17.68
N ASP A 44 -28.35 -11.36 17.41
CA ASP A 44 -27.59 -12.62 17.51
C ASP A 44 -26.87 -13.02 16.23
N MET A 45 -27.09 -12.28 15.14
CA MET A 45 -26.46 -12.56 13.85
C MET A 45 -25.02 -11.98 13.77
N GLU A 46 -24.21 -12.53 12.85
CA GLU A 46 -22.85 -12.06 12.58
C GLU A 46 -22.84 -10.58 12.19
N LEU A 47 -21.97 -9.82 12.86
CA LEU A 47 -21.76 -8.41 12.54
C LEU A 47 -20.89 -8.27 11.29
N LEU A 48 -21.42 -7.60 10.28
CA LEU A 48 -20.75 -7.34 9.02
C LEU A 48 -20.37 -5.85 8.91
N SER A 49 -19.28 -5.60 8.20
CA SER A 49 -18.82 -4.25 7.87
C SER A 49 -18.47 -4.13 6.40
N VAL A 50 -18.67 -2.93 5.85
CA VAL A 50 -18.29 -2.61 4.47
C VAL A 50 -16.93 -1.94 4.47
N THR A 51 -15.96 -2.57 3.83
CA THR A 51 -14.64 -2.00 3.57
C THR A 51 -14.59 -1.32 2.20
N MET A 52 -13.64 -0.41 2.00
CA MET A 52 -13.48 0.29 0.72
C MET A 52 -13.02 -0.66 -0.39
N ASN A 53 -12.09 -1.55 -0.06
CA ASN A 53 -11.40 -2.40 -1.05
C ASN A 53 -11.99 -3.80 -1.14
N ASP A 54 -12.29 -4.43 0.01
CA ASP A 54 -12.65 -5.84 0.09
C ASP A 54 -14.18 -6.08 0.14
N GLY A 55 -14.99 -5.01 0.05
CA GLY A 55 -16.44 -5.11 0.12
C GLY A 55 -16.95 -5.45 1.53
N VAL A 56 -17.91 -6.38 1.62
CA VAL A 56 -18.55 -6.79 2.88
C VAL A 56 -17.80 -7.97 3.49
N LYS A 57 -17.43 -7.84 4.77
CA LYS A 57 -16.75 -8.89 5.55
C LYS A 57 -17.30 -8.97 6.97
N PRO A 58 -17.17 -10.12 7.65
CA PRO A 58 -17.35 -10.21 9.10
C PRO A 58 -16.47 -9.18 9.82
N ARG A 59 -17.01 -8.51 10.81
CA ARG A 59 -16.25 -7.50 11.58
C ARG A 59 -15.04 -8.13 12.28
N SER A 60 -15.18 -9.39 12.69
CA SER A 60 -14.11 -10.18 13.31
C SER A 60 -12.86 -10.36 12.43
N GLU A 61 -13.01 -10.28 11.09
CA GLU A 61 -11.91 -10.40 10.13
C GLU A 61 -11.22 -9.06 9.78
N ILE A 62 -11.72 -7.95 10.35
CA ILE A 62 -11.21 -6.61 10.05
C ILE A 62 -10.34 -6.13 11.22
N GLU A 63 -9.07 -5.83 10.95
CA GLU A 63 -8.15 -5.29 11.94
C GLU A 63 -8.62 -3.92 12.49
N GLY A 64 -8.28 -3.66 13.74
CA GLY A 64 -8.58 -2.42 14.43
C GLY A 64 -9.71 -2.51 15.45
N LYS A 65 -9.88 -1.43 16.20
CA LYS A 65 -10.88 -1.35 17.29
C LYS A 65 -12.30 -1.50 16.74
N ASP A 66 -13.09 -2.36 17.38
CA ASP A 66 -14.53 -2.41 17.13
C ASP A 66 -15.23 -1.24 17.83
N ASN A 67 -15.81 -0.34 17.02
CA ASN A 67 -16.56 0.82 17.47
C ASN A 67 -18.08 0.59 17.35
N SER A 68 -18.54 -0.65 17.16
CA SER A 68 -19.96 -0.97 17.11
C SER A 68 -20.62 -0.80 18.49
N SER A 69 -21.91 -0.43 18.50
CA SER A 69 -22.68 -0.36 19.75
C SER A 69 -22.81 -1.75 20.38
N GLU A 70 -22.84 -1.82 21.71
CA GLU A 70 -23.20 -3.06 22.44
C GLU A 70 -24.63 -3.49 22.11
N ASP A 71 -25.60 -2.55 22.13
CA ASP A 71 -26.96 -2.78 21.67
C ASP A 71 -27.04 -2.78 20.14
N LYS A 72 -27.35 -3.93 19.58
CA LYS A 72 -27.48 -4.17 18.13
C LYS A 72 -28.95 -4.29 17.66
N SER A 73 -29.92 -4.03 18.54
CA SER A 73 -31.35 -4.12 18.21
C SER A 73 -31.78 -3.25 17.02
N ASN A 74 -31.07 -2.14 16.79
CA ASN A 74 -31.30 -1.21 15.69
C ASN A 74 -30.53 -1.56 14.39
N TYR A 75 -29.69 -2.62 14.42
CA TYR A 75 -28.90 -3.01 13.26
C TYR A 75 -29.81 -3.60 12.17
N LYS A 76 -29.45 -3.33 10.90
CA LYS A 76 -30.22 -3.81 9.74
C LYS A 76 -29.80 -5.22 9.39
N ILE A 77 -30.80 -6.07 9.11
CA ILE A 77 -30.56 -7.43 8.62
C ILE A 77 -30.01 -7.38 7.19
N VAL A 78 -29.03 -8.22 6.93
CA VAL A 78 -28.46 -8.46 5.62
C VAL A 78 -28.61 -9.95 5.30
N ARG A 79 -29.01 -10.27 4.07
CA ARG A 79 -29.01 -11.63 3.57
C ARG A 79 -27.84 -11.85 2.61
N LYS A 80 -27.38 -13.09 2.54
CA LYS A 80 -26.38 -13.48 1.54
C LYS A 80 -26.84 -13.05 0.15
N GLY A 81 -25.96 -12.34 -0.55
CA GLY A 81 -26.23 -11.81 -1.88
C GLY A 81 -26.82 -10.39 -1.90
N ASP A 82 -27.25 -9.81 -0.78
CA ASP A 82 -27.65 -8.41 -0.73
C ASP A 82 -26.44 -7.50 -1.04
N MET A 83 -26.66 -6.41 -1.74
CA MET A 83 -25.69 -5.34 -1.90
C MET A 83 -25.73 -4.44 -0.66
N VAL A 84 -24.57 -4.20 -0.05
CA VAL A 84 -24.46 -3.31 1.12
C VAL A 84 -23.49 -2.20 0.81
N TYR A 85 -23.85 -0.97 1.17
CA TYR A 85 -22.93 0.15 1.06
C TYR A 85 -22.90 1.01 2.33
N ASN A 86 -21.74 1.61 2.58
CA ASN A 86 -21.60 2.61 3.63
C ASN A 86 -22.14 3.96 3.13
N SER A 87 -23.28 4.40 3.68
CA SER A 87 -23.96 5.62 3.21
C SER A 87 -23.09 6.87 3.31
N MET A 88 -22.17 6.94 4.27
CA MET A 88 -21.25 8.07 4.44
C MET A 88 -20.01 7.98 3.54
N ARG A 89 -19.75 6.83 2.90
CA ARG A 89 -18.57 6.58 2.06
C ARG A 89 -18.94 6.08 0.66
N MET A 90 -20.22 6.04 0.31
CA MET A 90 -20.68 5.60 -1.03
C MET A 90 -20.15 6.50 -2.14
N TRP A 91 -19.97 7.77 -1.89
CA TRP A 91 -19.32 8.72 -2.78
C TRP A 91 -17.82 8.42 -3.07
N GLN A 92 -17.26 7.48 -2.35
CA GLN A 92 -15.92 6.91 -2.59
C GLN A 92 -16.00 5.48 -3.17
N GLY A 93 -17.21 4.91 -3.31
CA GLY A 93 -17.44 3.57 -3.82
C GLY A 93 -17.41 2.45 -2.76
N ALA A 94 -17.61 2.78 -1.48
CA ALA A 94 -17.63 1.80 -0.39
C ALA A 94 -18.90 0.95 -0.45
N ASN A 95 -18.87 -0.12 -1.23
CA ASN A 95 -19.95 -1.09 -1.40
C ASN A 95 -19.41 -2.52 -1.58
N GLY A 96 -20.30 -3.50 -1.41
CA GLY A 96 -20.00 -4.89 -1.68
C GLY A 96 -21.21 -5.80 -1.54
N ILE A 97 -21.06 -7.04 -1.95
CA ILE A 97 -22.08 -8.08 -1.82
C ILE A 97 -21.84 -8.84 -0.52
N SER A 98 -22.91 -9.08 0.24
CA SER A 98 -22.77 -9.85 1.48
C SER A 98 -22.48 -11.33 1.18
N PRO A 99 -21.41 -11.88 1.76
CA PRO A 99 -21.06 -13.29 1.59
C PRO A 99 -21.94 -14.24 2.41
N CYS A 100 -22.62 -13.73 3.43
CA CYS A 100 -23.44 -14.48 4.37
C CYS A 100 -24.62 -13.65 4.89
N ASP A 101 -25.51 -14.28 5.63
CA ASP A 101 -26.51 -13.61 6.44
C ASP A 101 -25.85 -12.95 7.65
N GLY A 102 -26.31 -11.76 8.03
CA GLY A 102 -25.74 -11.01 9.15
C GLY A 102 -26.48 -9.72 9.43
N ILE A 103 -25.82 -8.85 10.19
CA ILE A 103 -26.31 -7.50 10.52
C ILE A 103 -25.26 -6.46 10.22
N VAL A 104 -25.73 -5.26 9.87
CA VAL A 104 -24.87 -4.09 9.65
C VAL A 104 -25.36 -2.89 10.44
N SER A 105 -24.44 -1.96 10.73
CA SER A 105 -24.76 -0.69 11.38
C SER A 105 -25.91 0.05 10.67
N PRO A 106 -26.76 0.77 11.40
CA PRO A 106 -27.81 1.63 10.82
C PRO A 106 -27.31 2.67 9.80
N ALA A 107 -26.02 3.04 9.89
CA ALA A 107 -25.37 3.94 8.95
C ALA A 107 -25.15 3.33 7.55
N TYR A 108 -25.36 2.04 7.39
CA TYR A 108 -25.25 1.37 6.09
C TYR A 108 -26.61 1.21 5.44
N THR A 109 -26.63 1.16 4.13
CA THR A 109 -27.84 0.86 3.35
C THR A 109 -27.70 -0.52 2.72
N VAL A 110 -28.76 -1.32 2.87
CA VAL A 110 -28.84 -2.68 2.33
C VAL A 110 -29.82 -2.67 1.16
N LEU A 111 -29.36 -3.14 0.01
CA LEU A 111 -30.12 -3.21 -1.22
C LEU A 111 -30.38 -4.67 -1.59
N MET A 112 -31.65 -5.03 -1.77
CA MET A 112 -32.06 -6.34 -2.29
C MET A 112 -32.51 -6.22 -3.74
N PRO A 113 -32.13 -7.13 -4.65
CA PRO A 113 -32.58 -7.11 -6.04
C PRO A 113 -34.11 -7.27 -6.16
N LYS A 114 -34.72 -6.49 -7.06
CA LYS A 114 -36.13 -6.59 -7.42
C LYS A 114 -36.39 -7.43 -8.67
N GLN A 115 -35.31 -7.74 -9.40
CA GLN A 115 -35.34 -8.49 -10.66
C GLN A 115 -34.06 -9.32 -10.80
N GLU A 116 -34.01 -10.18 -11.78
CA GLU A 116 -32.82 -10.97 -12.11
C GLU A 116 -31.69 -10.04 -12.58
N ILE A 117 -30.59 -10.06 -11.89
CA ILE A 117 -29.37 -9.27 -12.16
C ILE A 117 -28.13 -10.01 -11.68
N ASN A 118 -26.97 -9.57 -12.14
CA ASN A 118 -25.72 -9.97 -11.54
C ASN A 118 -25.22 -8.89 -10.56
N ASN A 119 -25.30 -9.15 -9.26
CA ASN A 119 -24.85 -8.21 -8.22
C ASN A 119 -23.37 -7.87 -8.29
N GLY A 120 -22.51 -8.78 -8.79
CA GLY A 120 -21.06 -8.51 -9.01
C GLY A 120 -20.82 -7.42 -10.04
N TYR A 121 -21.62 -7.42 -11.11
CA TYR A 121 -21.63 -6.33 -12.09
C TYR A 121 -21.93 -5.00 -11.43
N PHE A 122 -22.99 -4.93 -10.60
CA PHE A 122 -23.38 -3.69 -9.93
C PHE A 122 -22.38 -3.27 -8.87
N ALA A 123 -21.74 -4.19 -8.15
CA ALA A 123 -20.68 -3.87 -7.21
C ALA A 123 -19.48 -3.20 -7.92
N ALA A 124 -19.17 -3.63 -9.13
CA ALA A 124 -18.15 -2.98 -9.96
C ALA A 124 -18.67 -1.66 -10.56
N LEU A 125 -19.87 -1.63 -11.14
CA LEU A 125 -20.48 -0.43 -11.72
C LEU A 125 -20.55 0.73 -10.69
N PHE A 126 -20.90 0.45 -9.44
CA PHE A 126 -20.98 1.43 -8.35
C PHE A 126 -19.61 2.02 -7.95
N LYS A 127 -18.51 1.44 -8.40
CA LYS A 127 -17.16 1.98 -8.26
C LYS A 127 -16.68 2.72 -9.52
N SER A 128 -17.50 2.82 -10.57
CA SER A 128 -17.16 3.57 -11.77
C SER A 128 -17.08 5.08 -11.50
N VAL A 129 -16.20 5.78 -12.20
CA VAL A 129 -16.02 7.23 -12.05
C VAL A 129 -17.34 7.99 -12.29
N THR A 130 -18.10 7.55 -13.29
CA THR A 130 -19.40 8.14 -13.63
C THR A 130 -20.37 8.07 -12.46
N LEU A 131 -20.55 6.87 -11.86
CA LEU A 131 -21.49 6.74 -10.74
C LEU A 131 -20.96 7.33 -9.44
N ILE A 132 -19.68 7.27 -9.16
CA ILE A 132 -19.09 7.98 -8.02
C ILE A 132 -19.40 9.48 -8.09
N ASN A 133 -19.33 10.10 -9.27
CA ASN A 133 -19.67 11.50 -9.44
C ASN A 133 -21.17 11.75 -9.22
N GLU A 134 -22.05 10.85 -9.70
CA GLU A 134 -23.48 10.94 -9.43
C GLU A 134 -23.79 10.74 -7.94
N PHE A 135 -23.11 9.82 -7.26
CA PHE A 135 -23.25 9.62 -5.82
C PHE A 135 -22.82 10.87 -5.03
N ARG A 136 -21.74 11.54 -5.43
CA ARG A 136 -21.32 12.83 -4.83
C ARG A 136 -22.39 13.90 -4.96
N LYS A 137 -22.95 14.08 -6.16
CA LYS A 137 -23.99 15.09 -6.44
C LYS A 137 -25.26 14.86 -5.63
N ASN A 138 -25.60 13.59 -5.37
CA ASN A 138 -26.83 13.20 -4.66
C ASN A 138 -26.60 12.97 -3.15
N SER A 139 -25.36 13.07 -2.65
CA SER A 139 -25.05 12.99 -1.23
C SER A 139 -25.46 14.27 -0.51
N GLN A 140 -26.01 14.13 0.69
CA GLN A 140 -26.42 15.23 1.55
C GLN A 140 -25.39 15.47 2.65
N GLY A 141 -25.12 16.72 2.98
CA GLY A 141 -24.17 17.14 4.01
C GLY A 141 -23.42 18.41 3.60
N MET A 142 -22.91 19.16 4.57
CA MET A 142 -22.23 20.44 4.32
C MET A 142 -20.76 20.24 3.89
N THR A 143 -20.12 19.19 4.38
CA THR A 143 -18.72 18.86 4.09
C THR A 143 -18.60 17.40 3.69
N SER A 144 -17.51 17.03 3.02
CA SER A 144 -17.26 15.65 2.59
C SER A 144 -17.31 14.62 3.74
N ASP A 145 -16.98 15.03 4.95
CA ASP A 145 -17.01 14.16 6.14
C ASP A 145 -18.42 13.88 6.65
N THR A 146 -19.38 14.76 6.31
CA THR A 146 -20.80 14.64 6.68
C THR A 146 -21.67 14.14 5.54
N TRP A 147 -21.12 13.97 4.33
CA TRP A 147 -21.90 13.47 3.20
C TRP A 147 -22.50 12.10 3.47
N ASN A 148 -23.77 11.97 3.12
CA ASN A 148 -24.55 10.77 3.35
C ASN A 148 -25.48 10.52 2.16
N LEU A 149 -25.40 9.34 1.55
CA LEU A 149 -26.24 8.92 0.44
C LEU A 149 -27.17 7.80 0.94
N LYS A 150 -28.40 8.15 1.24
CA LYS A 150 -29.44 7.21 1.68
C LYS A 150 -30.21 6.64 0.49
N TYR A 151 -31.07 5.65 0.74
CA TYR A 151 -31.85 4.98 -0.31
C TYR A 151 -32.74 5.95 -1.13
N PRO A 152 -33.50 6.93 -0.55
CA PRO A 152 -34.30 7.83 -1.34
C PRO A 152 -33.56 8.68 -2.38
N GLN A 153 -32.24 8.92 -2.15
CA GLN A 153 -31.42 9.64 -3.10
C GLN A 153 -30.85 8.70 -4.16
N ILE A 154 -30.31 7.53 -3.75
CA ILE A 154 -29.67 6.60 -4.70
C ILE A 154 -30.71 5.97 -5.66
N GLU A 155 -31.94 5.71 -5.22
CA GLU A 155 -33.01 5.10 -6.04
C GLU A 155 -33.35 5.92 -7.28
N THR A 156 -33.18 7.25 -7.24
CA THR A 156 -33.52 8.16 -8.35
C THR A 156 -32.44 8.21 -9.43
N ILE A 157 -31.23 7.74 -9.14
CA ILE A 157 -30.08 7.81 -10.04
C ILE A 157 -30.30 6.89 -11.24
N LYS A 158 -30.13 7.45 -12.44
CA LYS A 158 -30.26 6.73 -13.70
C LYS A 158 -28.95 5.98 -14.02
N VAL A 159 -29.11 4.74 -14.45
CA VAL A 159 -28.01 3.88 -14.90
C VAL A 159 -28.35 3.27 -16.24
N GLN A 160 -27.33 2.90 -16.99
CA GLN A 160 -27.48 2.13 -18.23
C GLN A 160 -26.86 0.75 -18.02
N ILE A 161 -27.64 -0.29 -18.24
CA ILE A 161 -27.27 -1.67 -17.94
C ILE A 161 -27.41 -2.57 -19.18
N PRO A 162 -26.49 -3.50 -19.38
CA PRO A 162 -26.59 -4.53 -20.42
C PRO A 162 -27.56 -5.65 -20.02
N SER A 163 -27.71 -6.64 -20.92
CA SER A 163 -28.37 -7.91 -20.61
C SER A 163 -27.70 -8.64 -19.45
N VAL A 164 -28.43 -9.50 -18.75
CA VAL A 164 -27.90 -10.30 -17.61
C VAL A 164 -26.69 -11.13 -18.05
N SER A 165 -26.74 -11.72 -19.23
CA SER A 165 -25.62 -12.50 -19.77
C SER A 165 -24.35 -11.67 -19.97
N GLU A 166 -24.45 -10.39 -20.35
CA GLU A 166 -23.28 -9.51 -20.42
C GLU A 166 -22.83 -9.04 -19.04
N GLN A 167 -23.77 -8.80 -18.10
CA GLN A 167 -23.44 -8.52 -16.70
C GLN A 167 -22.62 -9.67 -16.10
N ASP A 168 -22.97 -10.93 -16.41
CA ASP A 168 -22.23 -12.11 -15.95
C ASP A 168 -20.78 -12.10 -16.46
N LYS A 169 -20.59 -11.82 -17.76
CA LYS A 169 -19.24 -11.74 -18.35
C LYS A 169 -18.38 -10.62 -17.75
N VAL A 170 -18.97 -9.46 -17.54
CA VAL A 170 -18.25 -8.34 -16.89
C VAL A 170 -17.92 -8.65 -15.44
N SER A 171 -18.87 -9.25 -14.70
CA SER A 171 -18.67 -9.66 -13.31
C SER A 171 -17.58 -10.71 -13.17
N GLU A 172 -17.59 -11.74 -14.01
CA GLU A 172 -16.57 -12.79 -14.07
C GLU A 172 -15.18 -12.21 -14.32
N LEU A 173 -15.06 -11.29 -15.30
CA LEU A 173 -13.79 -10.61 -15.60
C LEU A 173 -13.21 -9.88 -14.37
N PHE A 174 -14.03 -9.07 -13.69
CA PHE A 174 -13.57 -8.34 -12.51
C PHE A 174 -13.28 -9.26 -11.33
N SER A 175 -14.07 -10.32 -11.12
CA SER A 175 -13.83 -11.30 -10.07
C SER A 175 -12.47 -11.99 -10.24
N VAL A 176 -12.16 -12.49 -11.45
CA VAL A 176 -10.87 -13.11 -11.75
C VAL A 176 -9.71 -12.12 -11.62
N LEU A 177 -9.91 -10.89 -12.06
CA LEU A 177 -8.90 -9.85 -11.95
C LEU A 177 -8.63 -9.44 -10.49
N ASP A 178 -9.66 -9.30 -9.69
CA ASP A 178 -9.55 -8.95 -8.26
C ASP A 178 -8.89 -10.08 -7.46
N GLU A 179 -9.20 -11.35 -7.75
CA GLU A 179 -8.51 -12.52 -7.20
C GLU A 179 -7.01 -12.51 -7.56
N ARG A 180 -6.69 -12.22 -8.82
CA ARG A 180 -5.30 -12.12 -9.28
C ARG A 180 -4.53 -10.99 -8.57
N ILE A 181 -5.17 -9.83 -8.39
CA ILE A 181 -4.59 -8.69 -7.64
C ILE A 181 -4.32 -9.09 -6.19
N ALA A 182 -5.29 -9.72 -5.52
CA ALA A 182 -5.15 -10.18 -4.14
C ALA A 182 -4.02 -11.20 -3.98
N THR A 183 -3.96 -12.19 -4.87
CA THR A 183 -2.89 -13.21 -4.88
C THR A 183 -1.53 -12.58 -5.09
N GLN A 184 -1.43 -11.60 -6.00
CA GLN A 184 -0.18 -10.89 -6.25
C GLN A 184 0.27 -10.05 -5.05
N ALA A 185 -0.66 -9.40 -4.35
CA ALA A 185 -0.37 -8.67 -3.11
C ALA A 185 0.17 -9.62 -2.02
N GLN A 186 -0.45 -10.79 -1.84
CA GLN A 186 0.02 -11.80 -0.90
C GLN A 186 1.42 -12.33 -1.25
N LEU A 187 1.72 -12.49 -2.54
CA LEU A 187 3.07 -12.88 -2.98
C LEU A 187 4.10 -11.83 -2.59
N VAL A 188 3.82 -10.54 -2.80
CA VAL A 188 4.71 -9.44 -2.38
C VAL A 188 5.00 -9.51 -0.89
N GLU A 189 3.96 -9.62 -0.05
CA GLU A 189 4.13 -9.70 1.40
C GLU A 189 4.89 -10.96 1.85
N SER A 190 4.63 -12.10 1.21
CA SER A 190 5.35 -13.34 1.47
C SER A 190 6.84 -13.23 1.14
N LEU A 191 7.19 -12.60 0.02
CA LEU A 191 8.58 -12.36 -0.38
C LEU A 191 9.30 -11.40 0.58
N LYS A 192 8.62 -10.33 1.03
CA LYS A 192 9.15 -9.40 2.05
C LYS A 192 9.39 -10.11 3.38
N LYS A 193 8.45 -10.95 3.82
CA LYS A 193 8.59 -11.77 5.02
C LYS A 193 9.75 -12.76 4.89
N TYR A 194 9.87 -13.42 3.73
CA TYR A 194 10.99 -14.32 3.42
C TYR A 194 12.34 -13.58 3.51
N LYS A 195 12.46 -12.39 2.89
CA LYS A 195 13.67 -11.56 2.99
C LYS A 195 14.02 -11.28 4.44
N ARG A 196 13.08 -10.82 5.25
CA ARG A 196 13.31 -10.57 6.69
C ARG A 196 13.81 -11.82 7.39
N GLY A 197 13.18 -12.97 7.18
CA GLY A 197 13.59 -14.23 7.78
C GLY A 197 15.00 -14.67 7.37
N VAL A 198 15.37 -14.50 6.11
CA VAL A 198 16.74 -14.79 5.62
C VAL A 198 17.77 -13.86 6.27
N VAL A 199 17.52 -12.56 6.29
CA VAL A 199 18.41 -11.56 6.90
C VAL A 199 18.58 -11.83 8.39
N ASP A 200 17.50 -12.04 9.13
CA ASP A 200 17.56 -12.33 10.56
C ASP A 200 18.25 -13.66 10.84
N GLY A 201 18.00 -14.68 10.03
CA GLY A 201 18.65 -15.97 10.14
C GLY A 201 20.17 -15.90 9.92
N LEU A 202 20.62 -15.13 8.94
CA LEU A 202 22.03 -14.91 8.65
C LEU A 202 22.75 -14.20 9.81
N PHE A 203 22.23 -13.07 10.28
CA PHE A 203 22.90 -12.26 11.30
C PHE A 203 22.73 -12.80 12.72
N SER A 204 21.70 -13.60 12.99
CA SER A 204 21.58 -14.36 14.24
C SER A 204 22.35 -15.68 14.23
N ARG A 205 23.05 -16.01 13.16
CA ARG A 205 23.82 -17.27 12.98
C ARG A 205 22.95 -18.54 12.98
N LYS A 206 21.66 -18.44 12.75
CA LYS A 206 20.76 -19.58 12.55
C LYS A 206 20.85 -20.16 11.14
N LEU A 207 21.22 -19.32 10.17
CA LEU A 207 21.53 -19.70 8.80
C LEU A 207 23.02 -19.46 8.56
N ASN A 208 23.74 -20.48 8.09
CA ASN A 208 25.15 -20.41 7.75
C ASN A 208 25.36 -20.88 6.32
N PHE A 209 26.20 -20.18 5.58
CA PHE A 209 26.83 -20.76 4.41
C PHE A 209 27.97 -21.69 4.86
N SER A 210 28.23 -22.76 4.12
CA SER A 210 29.30 -23.70 4.42
C SER A 210 30.67 -23.09 4.06
N TYR A 211 31.06 -22.03 4.77
CA TYR A 211 32.41 -21.43 4.66
C TYR A 211 33.31 -21.95 5.76
N PRO A 212 34.58 -22.23 5.44
CA PRO A 212 35.53 -22.76 6.42
C PRO A 212 35.98 -21.72 7.46
N GLN A 213 35.77 -20.43 7.20
CA GLN A 213 36.21 -19.35 8.09
C GLN A 213 35.08 -18.86 8.99
N THR A 214 35.34 -18.67 10.26
CA THR A 214 34.46 -17.99 11.20
C THR A 214 34.48 -16.49 10.93
N TRP A 215 33.32 -15.82 11.09
CA TRP A 215 33.26 -14.35 11.02
C TRP A 215 34.11 -13.74 12.15
N THR A 216 34.97 -12.82 11.82
CA THR A 216 35.64 -11.97 12.82
C THR A 216 34.67 -10.85 13.28
N GLU A 217 35.04 -10.22 14.39
CA GLU A 217 34.34 -8.99 14.83
C GLU A 217 35.35 -7.83 14.79
N SER A 218 34.92 -6.68 14.28
CA SER A 218 35.67 -5.44 14.29
C SER A 218 34.78 -4.29 14.79
N GLU A 219 35.37 -3.29 15.42
CA GLU A 219 34.66 -2.08 15.79
C GLU A 219 34.28 -1.29 14.54
N ILE A 220 33.14 -0.54 14.60
CA ILE A 220 32.75 0.31 13.49
C ILE A 220 33.84 1.32 13.14
N SER A 221 34.58 1.83 14.15
CA SER A 221 35.70 2.75 14.00
C SER A 221 36.89 2.18 13.21
N GLU A 222 37.07 0.84 13.20
CA GLU A 222 38.09 0.16 12.41
C GLU A 222 37.70 -0.01 10.93
N LEU A 223 36.43 -0.03 10.64
CA LEU A 223 35.90 -0.27 9.30
C LEU A 223 35.48 1.02 8.58
N PHE A 224 35.06 2.03 9.33
CA PHE A 224 34.53 3.25 8.80
C PHE A 224 35.11 4.48 9.51
N MET A 225 35.20 5.58 8.76
CA MET A 225 35.58 6.89 9.30
C MET A 225 34.47 7.94 9.05
N PRO A 226 34.33 8.93 9.96
CA PRO A 226 33.40 10.02 9.75
C PRO A 226 33.89 10.97 8.66
N ILE A 227 33.01 11.39 7.77
CA ILE A 227 33.30 12.38 6.72
C ILE A 227 32.57 13.68 7.02
N SER A 228 33.30 14.80 6.89
CA SER A 228 32.75 16.15 7.05
C SER A 228 33.33 17.10 5.98
N ASP A 229 33.23 16.72 4.71
CA ASP A 229 33.64 17.51 3.56
C ASP A 229 32.53 18.50 3.19
N LYS A 230 32.78 19.81 3.33
CA LYS A 230 31.80 20.89 3.17
C LYS A 230 32.22 21.88 2.07
N GLY A 231 31.31 22.81 1.75
CA GLY A 231 31.59 23.88 0.78
C GLY A 231 31.20 23.56 -0.67
N HIS A 232 30.54 22.44 -0.92
CA HIS A 232 30.16 21.98 -2.25
C HIS A 232 28.72 22.44 -2.61
N THR A 233 28.57 23.76 -2.85
CA THR A 233 27.26 24.38 -3.15
C THR A 233 26.74 24.09 -4.55
N ASP A 234 27.57 23.57 -5.42
CA ASP A 234 27.25 23.15 -6.81
C ASP A 234 26.64 21.75 -6.88
N LYS A 235 26.69 20.99 -5.81
CA LYS A 235 26.19 19.61 -5.79
C LYS A 235 24.70 19.51 -5.47
N THR A 236 24.06 18.46 -5.98
CA THR A 236 22.65 18.15 -5.72
C THR A 236 22.41 17.88 -4.22
N VAL A 237 21.39 18.52 -3.67
CA VAL A 237 20.96 18.24 -2.30
C VAL A 237 20.19 16.95 -2.25
N LEU A 238 20.70 16.00 -1.46
CA LEU A 238 20.10 14.70 -1.27
C LEU A 238 19.30 14.65 0.02
N THR A 239 18.24 13.85 0.00
CA THR A 239 17.46 13.47 1.19
C THR A 239 17.44 11.96 1.34
N ILE A 240 17.15 11.50 2.56
CA ILE A 240 17.02 10.09 2.89
C ILE A 240 15.58 9.64 2.63
N VAL A 241 15.45 8.53 1.92
CA VAL A 241 14.22 7.73 1.83
C VAL A 241 14.48 6.43 2.56
N GLN A 242 13.75 6.21 3.66
CA GLN A 242 13.99 5.06 4.52
C GLN A 242 13.80 3.74 3.77
N GLY A 243 14.87 2.95 3.69
CA GLY A 243 14.88 1.68 2.98
C GLY A 243 15.32 1.74 1.52
N GLU A 244 15.49 2.93 0.97
CA GLU A 244 15.87 3.15 -0.42
C GLU A 244 17.22 3.87 -0.56
N GLY A 245 17.76 4.40 0.56
CA GLY A 245 18.98 5.18 0.60
C GLY A 245 18.74 6.67 0.36
N THR A 246 19.60 7.31 -0.44
CA THR A 246 19.46 8.74 -0.77
C THR A 246 18.87 8.94 -2.16
N THR A 247 18.15 10.07 -2.32
CA THR A 247 17.59 10.54 -3.58
C THR A 247 17.69 12.07 -3.66
N PRO A 248 17.74 12.68 -4.86
CA PRO A 248 17.58 14.13 -5.00
C PRO A 248 16.33 14.64 -4.29
N ARG A 249 16.48 15.68 -3.53
CA ARG A 249 15.40 16.22 -2.71
C ARG A 249 14.18 16.66 -3.52
N ASP A 250 14.43 17.13 -4.74
CA ASP A 250 13.38 17.59 -5.65
C ASP A 250 12.50 16.45 -6.19
N ASN A 251 12.96 15.20 -6.06
CA ASN A 251 12.22 14.00 -6.48
C ASN A 251 11.26 13.47 -5.41
N VAL A 252 11.18 14.10 -4.24
CA VAL A 252 10.31 13.66 -3.14
C VAL A 252 9.09 14.57 -3.07
N ASP A 253 7.89 13.99 -3.05
CA ASP A 253 6.59 14.69 -3.01
C ASP A 253 6.41 15.65 -1.81
N ARG A 254 7.16 15.47 -0.73
CA ARG A 254 7.21 16.41 0.39
C ARG A 254 8.23 17.49 0.09
N ARG A 255 7.76 18.69 -0.25
CA ARG A 255 8.60 19.91 -0.28
C ARG A 255 9.08 20.23 1.12
N ILE A 256 10.18 19.62 1.52
CA ILE A 256 10.90 20.04 2.74
C ILE A 256 11.71 21.29 2.33
N ALA A 257 11.21 22.45 2.72
CA ALA A 257 11.92 23.70 2.48
C ALA A 257 13.33 23.65 3.11
N TYR A 258 14.34 24.11 2.40
CA TYR A 258 15.68 24.36 2.92
C TYR A 258 16.16 25.71 2.41
N ASP A 259 16.94 26.38 3.22
CA ASP A 259 17.55 27.63 2.84
C ASP A 259 18.79 27.36 1.98
N LYS A 260 18.77 27.81 0.74
CA LYS A 260 19.91 27.65 -0.19
C LYS A 260 21.20 28.29 0.34
N SER A 261 21.11 29.31 1.19
CA SER A 261 22.28 29.95 1.81
C SER A 261 23.03 29.03 2.77
N THR A 262 22.33 28.00 3.31
CA THR A 262 22.93 27.04 4.28
C THR A 262 23.62 25.87 3.61
N VAL A 263 23.50 25.69 2.29
CA VAL A 263 24.07 24.53 1.54
C VAL A 263 25.59 24.44 1.68
N SER A 264 26.27 25.55 1.87
CA SER A 264 27.73 25.58 2.14
C SER A 264 28.13 24.80 3.39
N SER A 265 27.20 24.62 4.35
CA SER A 265 27.42 23.82 5.56
C SER A 265 27.15 22.32 5.36
N TYR A 266 26.53 21.92 4.24
CA TYR A 266 26.18 20.55 3.97
C TYR A 266 27.43 19.71 3.69
N LYS A 267 27.33 18.41 3.98
CA LYS A 267 28.43 17.46 3.83
C LYS A 267 28.34 16.76 2.50
N ARG A 268 29.44 16.75 1.74
CA ARG A 268 29.54 15.98 0.50
C ARG A 268 29.58 14.49 0.81
N VAL A 269 28.83 13.73 0.03
CA VAL A 269 28.75 12.27 0.10
C VAL A 269 29.02 11.65 -1.26
N LEU A 270 29.59 10.47 -1.25
CA LEU A 270 29.88 9.66 -2.44
C LEU A 270 29.04 8.38 -2.42
N PRO A 271 28.79 7.74 -3.58
CA PRO A 271 28.13 6.45 -3.64
C PRO A 271 28.80 5.43 -2.72
N ASN A 272 27.98 4.67 -1.98
CA ASN A 272 28.37 3.68 -0.97
C ASN A 272 28.87 4.27 0.38
N ASP A 273 28.85 5.58 0.58
CA ASP A 273 28.91 6.12 1.94
C ASP A 273 27.65 5.70 2.71
N PHE A 274 27.73 5.61 4.04
CA PHE A 274 26.57 5.34 4.89
C PHE A 274 26.18 6.59 5.66
N ILE A 275 24.90 6.75 5.92
CA ILE A 275 24.36 7.89 6.67
C ILE A 275 23.68 7.40 7.94
N LEU A 276 24.18 7.89 9.06
CA LEU A 276 23.52 7.82 10.36
C LEU A 276 22.73 9.12 10.55
N HIS A 277 21.43 9.02 10.63
CA HIS A 277 20.52 10.16 10.80
C HIS A 277 19.76 10.08 12.13
N LEU A 278 19.00 11.12 12.48
CA LEU A 278 18.33 11.25 13.77
C LEU A 278 17.42 10.08 14.17
N ARG A 279 16.87 9.36 13.19
CA ARG A 279 15.97 8.20 13.42
C ARG A 279 16.60 6.86 13.04
N SER A 280 17.90 6.79 12.88
CA SER A 280 18.57 5.51 12.56
C SER A 280 18.37 4.43 13.64
N PHE A 281 18.01 4.81 14.85
CA PHE A 281 17.63 3.87 15.91
C PHE A 281 16.30 3.09 15.62
N GLU A 282 15.52 3.54 14.65
CA GLU A 282 14.28 2.86 14.20
C GLU A 282 14.51 2.02 12.93
N GLY A 283 15.29 2.54 12.00
CA GLY A 283 15.41 1.97 10.66
C GLY A 283 16.82 1.54 10.23
N GLY A 284 17.83 1.74 11.09
CA GLY A 284 19.24 1.49 10.76
C GLY A 284 19.87 2.65 9.97
N LEU A 285 21.04 2.38 9.38
CA LEU A 285 21.76 3.34 8.56
C LEU A 285 21.26 3.27 7.11
N GLU A 286 21.31 4.40 6.42
CA GLU A 286 21.00 4.47 4.98
C GLU A 286 22.28 4.53 4.15
N ILE A 287 22.20 4.08 2.89
CA ILE A 287 23.30 4.10 1.94
C ILE A 287 23.16 5.27 0.96
N VAL A 288 24.27 5.84 0.54
CA VAL A 288 24.31 6.87 -0.50
C VAL A 288 24.31 6.22 -1.87
N ASN A 289 23.31 6.57 -2.69
CA ASN A 289 23.11 6.01 -4.02
C ASN A 289 23.88 6.80 -5.11
N GLU A 290 24.04 8.11 -4.92
CA GLU A 290 24.69 9.01 -5.87
C GLU A 290 25.46 10.12 -5.18
N GLU A 291 26.40 10.76 -5.87
CA GLU A 291 27.15 11.90 -5.33
C GLU A 291 26.22 13.10 -5.10
N GLY A 292 26.39 13.76 -3.96
CA GLY A 292 25.64 14.97 -3.62
C GLY A 292 26.06 15.53 -2.26
N VAL A 293 25.17 16.38 -1.70
CA VAL A 293 25.35 16.93 -0.37
C VAL A 293 24.15 16.62 0.53
N VAL A 294 24.43 16.34 1.80
CA VAL A 294 23.40 16.00 2.81
C VAL A 294 23.44 16.94 3.99
N SER A 295 22.36 16.99 4.77
CA SER A 295 22.24 17.82 5.99
C SER A 295 23.46 17.70 6.90
N PRO A 296 23.94 18.81 7.49
CA PRO A 296 25.03 18.79 8.47
C PRO A 296 24.68 17.98 9.74
N ALA A 297 23.39 17.79 10.04
CA ALA A 297 22.92 16.99 11.17
C ALA A 297 23.18 15.48 11.01
N TYR A 298 23.50 15.02 9.80
CA TYR A 298 23.77 13.60 9.55
C TYR A 298 25.26 13.29 9.80
N THR A 299 25.53 12.09 10.32
CA THR A 299 26.89 11.56 10.37
C THR A 299 27.10 10.69 9.13
N VAL A 300 28.09 11.05 8.33
CA VAL A 300 28.49 10.32 7.12
C VAL A 300 29.64 9.40 7.48
N LEU A 301 29.51 8.11 7.13
CA LEU A 301 30.50 7.08 7.36
C LEU A 301 31.04 6.60 6.01
N ARG A 302 32.35 6.64 5.83
CA ARG A 302 33.04 6.08 4.65
C ARG A 302 33.88 4.89 5.04
N ALA A 303 33.83 3.84 4.25
CA ALA A 303 34.65 2.65 4.48
C ALA A 303 36.13 2.98 4.33
N GLN A 304 36.93 2.54 5.31
CA GLN A 304 38.39 2.64 5.30
C GLN A 304 39.06 1.41 4.64
N ASN A 305 38.38 0.29 4.74
CA ASN A 305 38.85 -0.99 4.24
C ASN A 305 37.97 -1.48 3.08
N LYS A 306 38.49 -2.48 2.36
CA LYS A 306 37.72 -3.14 1.31
C LYS A 306 36.58 -3.92 1.93
N ILE A 307 35.34 -3.46 1.63
CA ILE A 307 34.08 -4.08 2.06
C ILE A 307 33.17 -4.27 0.85
N ILE A 308 32.11 -5.04 1.04
CA ILE A 308 30.97 -5.07 0.11
C ILE A 308 29.84 -4.19 0.69
N PRO A 309 29.56 -3.01 0.11
CA PRO A 309 28.62 -2.05 0.71
C PRO A 309 27.23 -2.61 0.96
N LEU A 310 26.69 -3.41 0.05
CA LEU A 310 25.37 -4.00 0.19
C LEU A 310 25.27 -4.99 1.36
N PHE A 311 26.37 -5.69 1.72
CA PHE A 311 26.42 -6.53 2.92
C PHE A 311 26.21 -5.69 4.17
N PHE A 312 26.99 -4.61 4.34
CA PHE A 312 26.88 -3.74 5.51
C PHE A 312 25.58 -2.95 5.52
N TYR A 313 25.07 -2.53 4.36
CA TYR A 313 23.75 -1.91 4.27
C TYR A 313 22.66 -2.86 4.78
N THR A 314 22.67 -4.11 4.33
CA THR A 314 21.72 -5.13 4.80
C THR A 314 21.88 -5.39 6.30
N PHE A 315 23.11 -5.48 6.78
CA PHE A 315 23.42 -5.69 8.19
C PHE A 315 22.92 -4.54 9.06
N PHE A 316 23.27 -3.30 8.73
CA PHE A 316 22.90 -2.10 9.48
C PHE A 316 21.40 -1.84 9.53
N ARG A 317 20.63 -2.42 8.64
CA ARG A 317 19.17 -2.35 8.60
C ARG A 317 18.48 -3.59 9.15
N SER A 318 19.24 -4.61 9.55
CA SER A 318 18.67 -5.83 10.14
C SER A 318 18.06 -5.56 11.51
N TYR A 319 16.98 -6.26 11.81
CA TYR A 319 16.37 -6.24 13.15
C TYR A 319 17.43 -6.59 14.22
N TRP A 320 18.31 -7.55 13.89
CA TRP A 320 19.36 -7.99 14.80
C TRP A 320 20.33 -6.85 15.17
N PHE A 321 20.82 -6.09 14.19
CA PHE A 321 21.73 -4.96 14.45
C PHE A 321 21.02 -3.86 15.24
N ILE A 322 19.84 -3.45 14.81
CA ILE A 322 19.12 -2.34 15.43
C ILE A 322 18.80 -2.64 16.90
N ASN A 323 18.31 -3.83 17.21
CA ASN A 323 17.84 -4.16 18.56
C ASN A 323 18.91 -4.71 19.48
N ASN A 324 19.97 -5.36 18.96
CA ASN A 324 21.00 -5.99 19.79
C ASN A 324 22.34 -5.20 19.83
N LYS A 325 22.59 -4.35 18.84
CA LYS A 325 23.86 -3.61 18.76
C LYS A 325 23.62 -2.09 18.83
N LEU A 326 22.87 -1.51 17.92
CA LEU A 326 22.65 -0.06 17.85
C LEU A 326 21.92 0.49 19.08
N ARG A 327 20.98 -0.26 19.63
CA ARG A 327 20.21 0.13 20.80
C ARG A 327 21.08 0.50 22.01
N ILE A 328 22.27 -0.07 22.14
CA ILE A 328 23.22 0.20 23.24
C ILE A 328 23.71 1.66 23.19
N SER A 329 23.78 2.24 22.00
CA SER A 329 24.21 3.64 21.78
C SER A 329 23.05 4.65 21.83
N VAL A 330 21.81 4.22 22.03
CA VAL A 330 20.66 5.10 22.06
C VAL A 330 20.46 5.69 23.44
N GLU A 331 20.47 7.01 23.52
CA GLU A 331 20.24 7.80 24.73
C GLU A 331 18.94 8.62 24.61
N GLY A 332 18.40 9.02 25.75
CA GLY A 332 17.19 9.84 25.81
C GLY A 332 15.88 9.02 25.78
N ILE A 333 14.76 9.73 25.94
CA ILE A 333 13.41 9.15 25.99
C ILE A 333 12.47 9.83 24.99
N ARG A 334 11.50 9.11 24.49
CA ARG A 334 10.47 9.62 23.55
C ARG A 334 11.11 10.33 22.33
N ASP A 335 10.69 11.56 22.04
CA ASP A 335 11.14 12.36 20.89
C ASP A 335 12.57 12.93 21.05
N GLY A 336 13.15 12.85 22.25
CA GLY A 336 14.52 13.27 22.55
C GLY A 336 15.57 12.16 22.39
N LYS A 337 15.25 11.04 21.73
CA LYS A 337 16.23 9.97 21.48
C LYS A 337 17.30 10.44 20.52
N SER A 338 18.55 10.13 20.85
CA SER A 338 19.72 10.36 20.01
C SER A 338 20.70 9.20 20.09
N ILE A 339 21.63 9.13 19.15
CA ILE A 339 22.69 8.13 19.15
C ILE A 339 23.96 8.75 19.73
N ASN A 340 24.46 8.17 20.84
CA ASN A 340 25.75 8.51 21.39
C ASN A 340 26.86 8.02 20.45
N MET A 341 27.57 8.97 19.84
CA MET A 341 28.59 8.67 18.84
C MET A 341 29.80 7.95 19.43
N ASN A 342 30.17 8.23 20.67
CA ASN A 342 31.28 7.54 21.30
C ASN A 342 30.99 6.06 21.47
N THR A 343 29.78 5.73 21.97
CA THR A 343 29.36 4.34 22.10
C THR A 343 29.18 3.67 20.72
N PHE A 344 28.63 4.42 19.73
CA PHE A 344 28.40 3.89 18.38
C PHE A 344 29.70 3.41 17.71
N TRP A 345 30.78 4.19 17.78
CA TRP A 345 32.06 3.83 17.14
C TRP A 345 32.67 2.54 17.70
N HIS A 346 32.42 2.21 18.96
CA HIS A 346 32.93 0.99 19.62
C HIS A 346 31.98 -0.22 19.47
N ILE A 347 30.86 -0.10 18.73
CA ILE A 347 30.02 -1.26 18.46
C ILE A 347 30.81 -2.25 17.61
N LYS A 348 30.91 -3.49 18.11
CA LYS A 348 31.47 -4.60 17.35
C LYS A 348 30.47 -5.17 16.37
N VAL A 349 30.89 -5.28 15.11
CA VAL A 349 30.07 -5.79 14.00
C VAL A 349 30.78 -7.00 13.36
N PRO A 350 30.00 -7.96 12.83
CA PRO A 350 30.55 -9.15 12.20
C PRO A 350 31.15 -8.80 10.83
N VAL A 351 32.33 -9.36 10.57
CA VAL A 351 33.10 -9.19 9.32
C VAL A 351 33.41 -10.56 8.72
N PRO A 352 32.55 -11.09 7.84
CA PRO A 352 32.88 -12.29 7.06
C PRO A 352 33.97 -12.01 6.01
N SER A 353 34.48 -13.06 5.39
CA SER A 353 35.38 -12.92 4.25
C SER A 353 34.70 -12.10 3.13
N ILE A 354 35.53 -11.41 2.32
CA ILE A 354 34.98 -10.63 1.18
C ILE A 354 34.17 -11.50 0.22
N GLU A 355 34.56 -12.76 0.06
CA GLU A 355 33.82 -13.72 -0.77
C GLU A 355 32.43 -14.00 -0.19
N GLU A 356 32.33 -14.26 1.10
CA GLU A 356 31.07 -14.49 1.79
C GLU A 356 30.18 -13.23 1.80
N GLN A 357 30.78 -12.04 2.02
CA GLN A 357 30.04 -10.77 1.86
C GLN A 357 29.44 -10.63 0.47
N ARG A 358 30.15 -11.02 -0.61
CA ARG A 358 29.63 -11.01 -1.98
C ARG A 358 28.48 -11.98 -2.16
N HIS A 359 28.59 -13.21 -1.65
CA HIS A 359 27.53 -14.22 -1.78
C HIS A 359 26.26 -13.82 -1.05
N ILE A 360 26.39 -13.31 0.18
CA ILE A 360 25.25 -12.77 0.94
C ILE A 360 24.62 -11.59 0.17
N SER A 361 25.43 -10.66 -0.32
CA SER A 361 24.95 -9.52 -1.09
C SER A 361 24.23 -9.94 -2.38
N ALA A 362 24.75 -10.95 -3.09
CA ALA A 362 24.13 -11.50 -4.30
C ALA A 362 22.78 -12.15 -3.99
N LEU A 363 22.68 -12.93 -2.90
CA LEU A 363 21.42 -13.52 -2.45
C LEU A 363 20.37 -12.44 -2.13
N ILE A 364 20.74 -11.43 -1.34
CA ILE A 364 19.82 -10.36 -0.97
C ILE A 364 19.39 -9.55 -2.20
N SER A 365 20.33 -9.22 -3.09
CA SER A 365 20.04 -8.54 -4.35
C SER A 365 19.07 -9.35 -5.24
N PHE A 366 19.23 -10.67 -5.28
CA PHE A 366 18.31 -11.54 -6.01
C PHE A 366 16.90 -11.50 -5.42
N ILE A 367 16.77 -11.57 -4.08
CA ILE A 367 15.47 -11.49 -3.40
C ILE A 367 14.83 -10.11 -3.66
N ASP A 368 15.60 -9.02 -3.57
CA ASP A 368 15.10 -7.66 -3.83
C ASP A 368 14.60 -7.49 -5.27
N LYS A 369 15.30 -8.04 -6.24
CA LYS A 369 14.83 -8.06 -7.63
C LYS A 369 13.50 -8.79 -7.78
N ARG A 370 13.33 -9.93 -7.10
CA ARG A 370 12.05 -10.67 -7.13
C ARG A 370 10.91 -9.88 -6.49
N ILE A 371 11.17 -9.22 -5.36
CA ILE A 371 10.18 -8.34 -4.72
C ILE A 371 9.78 -7.22 -5.68
N LYS A 372 10.74 -6.53 -6.27
CA LYS A 372 10.49 -5.43 -7.22
C LYS A 372 9.68 -5.86 -8.44
N VAL A 373 9.97 -7.03 -8.99
CA VAL A 373 9.18 -7.60 -10.11
C VAL A 373 7.76 -7.87 -9.68
N ALA A 374 7.56 -8.48 -8.51
CA ALA A 374 6.23 -8.77 -7.98
C ALA A 374 5.43 -7.48 -7.68
N GLU A 375 6.05 -6.44 -7.11
CA GLU A 375 5.43 -5.14 -6.87
C GLU A 375 5.04 -4.42 -8.17
N ASN A 376 5.89 -4.49 -9.19
CA ASN A 376 5.59 -3.91 -10.50
C ASN A 376 4.39 -4.61 -11.16
N GLU A 377 4.34 -5.94 -11.09
CA GLU A 377 3.19 -6.70 -11.61
C GLU A 377 1.90 -6.36 -10.86
N HIS A 378 1.94 -6.26 -9.52
CA HIS A 378 0.79 -5.83 -8.72
C HIS A 378 0.30 -4.44 -9.16
N ARG A 379 1.20 -3.49 -9.34
CA ARG A 379 0.86 -2.14 -9.81
C ARG A 379 0.25 -2.16 -11.21
N ARG A 380 0.80 -2.97 -12.11
CA ARG A 380 0.27 -3.15 -13.48
C ARG A 380 -1.14 -3.72 -13.49
N LEU A 381 -1.42 -4.72 -12.66
CA LEU A 381 -2.77 -5.30 -12.53
C LEU A 381 -3.78 -4.25 -12.04
N LEU A 382 -3.42 -3.41 -11.08
CA LEU A 382 -4.27 -2.31 -10.60
C LEU A 382 -4.55 -1.27 -11.72
N GLN A 383 -3.54 -0.95 -12.54
CA GLN A 383 -3.71 -0.06 -13.70
C GLN A 383 -4.64 -0.67 -14.77
N ILE A 384 -4.48 -1.96 -15.06
CA ILE A 384 -5.37 -2.68 -15.98
C ILE A 384 -6.81 -2.65 -15.46
N ARG A 385 -7.02 -2.95 -14.18
CA ARG A 385 -8.33 -2.88 -13.54
C ARG A 385 -8.97 -1.49 -13.71
N THR A 386 -8.22 -0.44 -13.40
CA THR A 386 -8.68 0.93 -13.54
C THR A 386 -9.02 1.28 -14.99
N GLY A 387 -8.18 0.89 -15.94
CA GLY A 387 -8.44 1.08 -17.37
C GLY A 387 -9.68 0.36 -17.86
N LEU A 388 -9.89 -0.89 -17.45
CA LEU A 388 -11.09 -1.66 -17.78
C LEU A 388 -12.36 -1.03 -17.19
N MET A 389 -12.29 -0.55 -15.94
CA MET A 389 -13.41 0.19 -15.32
C MET A 389 -13.85 1.41 -16.15
N GLN A 390 -12.88 2.15 -16.72
CA GLN A 390 -13.17 3.34 -17.54
C GLN A 390 -13.70 3.00 -18.93
N GLN A 391 -13.43 1.80 -19.43
CA GLN A 391 -13.80 1.40 -20.79
C GLN A 391 -15.09 0.56 -20.84
N LEU A 392 -15.37 -0.26 -19.83
CA LEU A 392 -16.52 -1.13 -19.73
C LEU A 392 -17.75 -0.45 -19.12
N PHE A 393 -17.55 0.59 -18.30
CA PHE A 393 -18.62 1.37 -17.71
C PHE A 393 -18.68 2.78 -18.32
N MET A 394 -19.91 3.28 -18.49
CA MET A 394 -20.18 4.61 -19.04
C MET A 394 -20.18 5.69 -17.99
#